data_3da17f6282ff6b0373a005d3f57c41c8
#
_entry.id   3da17f6282ff6b0373a005d3f57c41c8
#
_cell.length_a   1.000
_cell.length_b   1.000
_cell.length_c   1.000
_cell.angle_alpha   90.00
_cell.angle_beta   90.00
_cell.angle_gamma   90.00
#
_symmetry.space_group_name_H-M   'P 1'
#
loop_
_entity.id
_entity.type
_entity.pdbx_description
1 polymer ?
#
loop_
_entity_poly.entity_id
_entity_poly.type
_entity_poly.pdbx_seq_one_letter_code
_entity_poly.pdbx_strand_id
1 'polypeptide(L)'
;MDREKIVSRTLVIFVIVLLGMVAVPSATSLPTGVAGVKDSGCNCHGAVTSDSVVPTLEGLPDIYNYSEVYTLNIGFTGGPADPANINQGGFNLWVSDGIISPSDASVQSWNPNEVSHTDAGNDQTSWTVEWTAPANDRNIEFILHTNSVNGNAGSSEGGTSGDEWNRLSVQVSSPIVVLEQANPYTVLTTLIVVSFVLLLLVLTFIFYQNNPESFDWEHFAPWIAGWLTTTDHKRVGTLYFLAGFFFLGIGGIMAILIRIQLMVPGNDFLTQDQYNQFFTLHGTTMIFLA
;
A
#
# COMPACT_ATOMS: atom_id res chain seq x y z
N MET A 1 18.24 44.16 -36.22
CA MET A 1 18.79 42.92 -35.65
C MET A 1 19.27 42.07 -36.83
N ASP A 2 20.57 41.88 -36.94
CA ASP A 2 21.21 41.32 -38.15
C ASP A 2 20.76 39.89 -38.44
N ARG A 3 20.28 39.66 -39.65
CA ARG A 3 19.85 38.34 -40.14
C ARG A 3 20.94 37.27 -39.96
N GLU A 4 22.21 37.62 -40.15
CA GLU A 4 23.34 36.72 -39.95
C GLU A 4 23.50 36.24 -38.51
N LYS A 5 23.27 37.11 -37.52
CA LYS A 5 23.32 36.73 -36.09
C LYS A 5 22.18 35.80 -35.66
N ILE A 6 21.00 35.93 -36.31
CA ILE A 6 19.87 35.04 -36.05
C ILE A 6 20.13 33.65 -36.63
N VAL A 7 20.59 33.57 -37.87
CA VAL A 7 20.93 32.31 -38.53
C VAL A 7 22.05 31.57 -37.81
N SER A 8 23.09 32.29 -37.36
CA SER A 8 24.19 31.70 -36.59
C SER A 8 23.72 31.12 -35.24
N ARG A 9 22.85 31.84 -34.50
CA ARG A 9 22.31 31.35 -33.22
C ARG A 9 21.38 30.16 -33.39
N THR A 10 20.54 30.16 -34.43
CA THR A 10 19.65 29.04 -34.74
C THR A 10 20.45 27.79 -35.14
N LEU A 11 21.51 27.96 -35.91
CA LEU A 11 22.42 26.88 -36.30
C LEU A 11 23.13 26.27 -35.08
N VAL A 12 23.63 27.11 -34.17
CA VAL A 12 24.29 26.65 -32.93
C VAL A 12 23.33 25.87 -32.05
N ILE A 13 22.08 26.34 -31.85
CA ILE A 13 21.07 25.63 -31.08
C ILE A 13 20.72 24.30 -31.75
N PHE A 14 20.58 24.27 -33.06
CA PHE A 14 20.30 23.04 -33.83
C PHE A 14 21.44 22.01 -33.69
N VAL A 15 22.69 22.44 -33.75
CA VAL A 15 23.87 21.57 -33.54
C VAL A 15 23.94 21.06 -32.11
N ILE A 16 23.61 21.87 -31.10
CA ILE A 16 23.56 21.43 -29.68
C ILE A 16 22.46 20.41 -29.46
N VAL A 17 21.29 20.59 -30.05
CA VAL A 17 20.19 19.63 -30.01
C VAL A 17 20.54 18.32 -30.71
N LEU A 18 21.20 18.41 -31.88
CA LEU A 18 21.67 17.23 -32.63
C LEU A 18 22.78 16.47 -31.88
N LEU A 19 23.73 17.17 -31.24
CA LEU A 19 24.75 16.57 -30.39
C LEU A 19 24.14 15.97 -29.09
N GLY A 20 23.11 16.58 -28.54
CA GLY A 20 22.36 16.03 -27.40
C GLY A 20 21.60 14.75 -27.73
N MET A 21 21.15 14.58 -28.99
CA MET A 21 20.48 13.35 -29.44
C MET A 21 21.45 12.17 -29.69
N VAL A 22 22.74 12.43 -29.88
CA VAL A 22 23.76 11.39 -30.10
C VAL A 22 24.30 10.82 -28.78
N ALA A 23 24.06 11.48 -27.67
CA ALA A 23 24.51 11.05 -26.33
C ALA A 23 23.47 10.25 -25.54
N VAL A 24 22.61 9.48 -26.22
CA VAL A 24 21.82 8.47 -25.53
C VAL A 24 22.75 7.30 -25.22
N PRO A 25 23.07 7.03 -23.93
CA PRO A 25 23.87 5.84 -23.63
C PRO A 25 23.08 4.62 -24.12
N SER A 26 23.72 3.81 -24.96
CA SER A 26 23.21 2.50 -25.35
C SER A 26 22.97 1.72 -24.05
N ALA A 27 21.75 1.31 -23.78
CA ALA A 27 21.47 0.40 -22.69
C ALA A 27 22.20 -0.92 -23.00
N THR A 28 23.29 -1.19 -22.28
CA THR A 28 24.00 -2.46 -22.38
C THR A 28 23.31 -3.44 -21.46
N SER A 29 22.86 -4.58 -21.97
CA SER A 29 22.43 -5.73 -21.17
C SER A 29 23.58 -6.13 -20.24
N LEU A 30 23.27 -6.27 -18.94
CA LEU A 30 24.22 -6.73 -17.94
C LEU A 30 23.93 -8.21 -17.68
N PRO A 31 24.78 -9.14 -18.11
CA PRO A 31 24.57 -10.59 -17.91
C PRO A 31 24.62 -10.99 -16.43
N THR A 32 25.12 -10.11 -15.58
CA THR A 32 25.31 -10.37 -14.14
C THR A 32 24.16 -9.89 -13.27
N GLY A 33 22.99 -9.56 -13.85
CA GLY A 33 21.86 -9.01 -13.10
C GLY A 33 22.09 -7.59 -12.62
N VAL A 34 21.09 -7.02 -11.96
CA VAL A 34 21.10 -5.64 -11.44
C VAL A 34 20.41 -5.58 -10.09
N ALA A 35 20.76 -4.55 -9.29
CA ALA A 35 20.08 -4.20 -8.05
C ALA A 35 19.39 -2.84 -8.15
N GLY A 36 18.49 -2.57 -7.19
CA GLY A 36 17.80 -1.28 -7.07
C GLY A 36 16.71 -1.06 -8.10
N VAL A 37 16.21 -2.12 -8.72
CA VAL A 37 15.18 -2.07 -9.77
C VAL A 37 13.76 -2.34 -9.27
N LYS A 38 13.55 -2.41 -7.95
CA LYS A 38 12.26 -2.67 -7.32
C LYS A 38 11.09 -1.90 -7.95
N ASP A 39 11.27 -0.60 -8.17
CA ASP A 39 10.20 0.28 -8.67
C ASP A 39 10.24 0.46 -10.19
N SER A 40 11.40 0.33 -10.80
CA SER A 40 11.61 0.55 -12.24
C SER A 40 11.48 -0.73 -13.09
N GLY A 41 11.73 -1.91 -12.50
CA GLY A 41 11.75 -3.17 -13.22
C GLY A 41 12.88 -3.32 -14.21
N CYS A 42 12.76 -4.28 -15.13
CA CYS A 42 13.77 -4.59 -16.15
C CYS A 42 13.69 -3.67 -17.38
N ASN A 43 13.64 -2.36 -17.18
CA ASN A 43 13.46 -1.34 -18.23
C ASN A 43 14.49 -1.42 -19.37
N CYS A 44 15.66 -2.04 -19.15
CA CYS A 44 16.63 -2.28 -20.20
C CYS A 44 16.16 -3.30 -21.26
N HIS A 45 15.21 -4.19 -20.88
CA HIS A 45 14.64 -5.23 -21.74
C HIS A 45 13.27 -4.85 -22.34
N GLY A 46 12.83 -3.60 -22.15
CA GLY A 46 11.58 -3.06 -22.67
C GLY A 46 11.03 -1.95 -21.78
N ALA A 47 10.45 -0.93 -22.38
CA ALA A 47 9.93 0.23 -21.64
C ALA A 47 8.66 -0.10 -20.84
N VAL A 48 7.98 -1.20 -21.15
CA VAL A 48 6.73 -1.63 -20.51
C VAL A 48 6.76 -3.14 -20.25
N THR A 49 5.96 -3.59 -19.30
CA THR A 49 5.77 -5.03 -19.03
C THR A 49 5.04 -5.72 -20.17
N SER A 50 5.30 -7.00 -20.36
CA SER A 50 4.64 -7.84 -21.36
C SER A 50 3.92 -9.02 -20.68
N ASP A 51 2.65 -9.21 -21.00
CA ASP A 51 1.85 -10.33 -20.49
C ASP A 51 2.28 -11.68 -21.08
N SER A 52 3.16 -11.68 -22.09
CA SER A 52 3.73 -12.92 -22.65
C SER A 52 4.71 -13.60 -21.67
N VAL A 53 5.35 -12.82 -20.76
CA VAL A 53 6.20 -13.34 -19.69
C VAL A 53 5.38 -13.48 -18.43
N VAL A 54 5.30 -14.69 -17.88
CA VAL A 54 4.53 -15.01 -16.68
C VAL A 54 5.49 -15.39 -15.56
N PRO A 55 5.82 -14.45 -14.62
CA PRO A 55 6.65 -14.74 -13.45
C PRO A 55 5.98 -15.71 -12.50
N THR A 56 6.77 -16.58 -11.88
CA THR A 56 6.32 -17.50 -10.82
C THR A 56 7.22 -17.39 -9.59
N LEU A 57 6.61 -17.40 -8.41
CA LEU A 57 7.30 -17.42 -7.12
C LEU A 57 6.57 -18.42 -6.22
N GLU A 58 7.19 -19.56 -5.98
CA GLU A 58 6.61 -20.68 -5.23
C GLU A 58 7.39 -20.91 -3.93
N GLY A 59 6.76 -21.56 -2.96
CA GLY A 59 7.37 -21.88 -1.67
C GLY A 59 7.11 -20.84 -0.57
N LEU A 60 6.40 -19.75 -0.88
CA LEU A 60 5.96 -18.78 0.13
C LEU A 60 4.79 -19.35 0.93
N PRO A 61 4.79 -19.22 2.27
CA PRO A 61 3.62 -19.55 3.09
C PRO A 61 2.58 -18.42 3.03
N ASP A 62 1.33 -18.72 3.34
CA ASP A 62 0.30 -17.68 3.55
C ASP A 62 0.61 -16.84 4.80
N ILE A 63 1.15 -17.50 5.84
CA ILE A 63 1.58 -16.89 7.10
C ILE A 63 2.97 -17.47 7.41
N TYR A 64 3.96 -16.60 7.62
CA TYR A 64 5.32 -17.06 7.97
C TYR A 64 5.47 -17.33 9.46
N ASN A 65 6.42 -18.18 9.85
CA ASN A 65 6.88 -18.32 11.23
C ASN A 65 8.14 -17.48 11.44
N TYR A 66 8.28 -16.90 12.64
CA TYR A 66 9.45 -16.07 12.97
C TYR A 66 10.76 -16.81 12.77
N SER A 67 11.69 -16.19 12.08
CA SER A 67 13.05 -16.70 11.84
C SER A 67 13.09 -18.06 11.12
N GLU A 68 11.98 -18.53 10.57
CA GLU A 68 11.95 -19.73 9.76
C GLU A 68 12.57 -19.48 8.38
N VAL A 69 13.24 -20.50 7.83
CA VAL A 69 13.85 -20.45 6.51
C VAL A 69 12.94 -21.15 5.52
N TYR A 70 12.56 -20.44 4.47
CA TYR A 70 11.73 -20.92 3.37
C TYR A 70 12.56 -21.04 2.10
N THR A 71 12.47 -22.17 1.43
CA THR A 71 13.06 -22.35 0.10
C THR A 71 12.07 -21.85 -0.95
N LEU A 72 12.47 -20.84 -1.71
CA LEU A 72 11.64 -20.23 -2.74
C LEU A 72 12.15 -20.63 -4.12
N ASN A 73 11.23 -21.06 -4.99
CA ASN A 73 11.49 -21.32 -6.40
C ASN A 73 10.99 -20.14 -7.23
N ILE A 74 11.91 -19.50 -7.91
CA ILE A 74 11.68 -18.38 -8.82
C ILE A 74 11.66 -18.94 -10.23
N GLY A 75 10.76 -18.46 -11.06
CA GLY A 75 10.75 -18.85 -12.47
C GLY A 75 9.90 -17.91 -13.32
N PHE A 76 9.93 -18.16 -14.59
CA PHE A 76 8.97 -17.59 -15.55
C PHE A 76 8.71 -18.53 -16.69
N THR A 77 7.59 -18.31 -17.39
CA THR A 77 7.21 -19.01 -18.62
C THR A 77 6.82 -18.00 -19.69
N GLY A 78 6.94 -18.41 -20.95
CA GLY A 78 6.59 -17.54 -22.10
C GLY A 78 7.68 -16.51 -22.40
N GLY A 79 7.32 -15.53 -23.25
CA GLY A 79 8.25 -14.55 -23.80
C GLY A 79 9.12 -15.11 -24.95
N PRO A 80 10.03 -14.30 -25.49
CA PRO A 80 10.99 -14.74 -26.49
C PRO A 80 11.97 -15.75 -25.89
N ALA A 81 12.59 -16.58 -26.74
CA ALA A 81 13.58 -17.57 -26.32
C ALA A 81 14.82 -17.46 -27.19
N ASP A 82 15.98 -17.64 -26.58
CA ASP A 82 17.24 -17.80 -27.33
C ASP A 82 17.28 -19.21 -27.98
N PRO A 83 17.35 -19.31 -29.31
CA PRO A 83 17.47 -20.58 -29.99
C PRO A 83 18.72 -21.39 -29.64
N ALA A 84 19.76 -20.71 -29.16
CA ALA A 84 21.00 -21.33 -28.73
C ALA A 84 20.97 -21.85 -27.29
N ASN A 85 19.96 -21.49 -26.51
CA ASN A 85 19.82 -21.83 -25.09
C ASN A 85 21.02 -21.40 -24.23
N ILE A 86 21.65 -20.27 -24.56
CA ILE A 86 22.83 -19.76 -23.84
C ILE A 86 22.44 -18.61 -22.92
N ASN A 87 21.49 -17.78 -23.33
CA ASN A 87 20.95 -16.69 -22.54
C ASN A 87 19.44 -16.75 -22.59
N GLN A 88 18.82 -17.31 -21.57
CA GLN A 88 17.37 -17.55 -21.52
C GLN A 88 16.63 -16.38 -20.86
N GLY A 89 17.25 -15.78 -19.85
CA GLY A 89 16.63 -14.70 -19.10
C GLY A 89 17.29 -14.41 -17.77
N GLY A 90 16.57 -13.69 -16.95
CA GLY A 90 17.06 -13.30 -15.63
C GLY A 90 15.94 -12.88 -14.70
N PHE A 91 16.30 -12.60 -13.45
CA PHE A 91 15.37 -12.11 -12.46
C PHE A 91 16.04 -11.09 -11.51
N ASN A 92 15.19 -10.30 -10.86
CA ASN A 92 15.49 -9.55 -9.66
C ASN A 92 14.36 -9.79 -8.66
N LEU A 93 14.69 -10.24 -7.46
CA LEU A 93 13.75 -10.43 -6.36
C LEU A 93 14.12 -9.51 -5.20
N TRP A 94 13.18 -8.67 -4.81
CA TRP A 94 13.26 -7.82 -3.64
C TRP A 94 12.22 -8.22 -2.60
N VAL A 95 12.58 -8.12 -1.31
CA VAL A 95 11.68 -8.36 -0.18
C VAL A 95 11.68 -7.15 0.76
N SER A 96 10.53 -6.86 1.36
CA SER A 96 10.40 -5.73 2.29
C SER A 96 11.08 -5.94 3.63
N ASP A 97 11.23 -7.19 4.11
CA ASP A 97 11.89 -7.55 5.37
C ASP A 97 12.31 -9.03 5.37
N GLY A 98 13.19 -9.39 6.31
CA GLY A 98 13.85 -10.69 6.35
C GLY A 98 15.17 -10.68 5.54
N ILE A 99 15.75 -11.86 5.32
CA ILE A 99 17.02 -12.02 4.61
C ILE A 99 16.84 -13.01 3.48
N ILE A 100 17.17 -12.60 2.25
CA ILE A 100 17.24 -13.51 1.10
C ILE A 100 18.69 -13.89 0.86
N SER A 101 18.92 -15.20 0.69
CA SER A 101 20.23 -15.78 0.44
C SER A 101 20.23 -16.64 -0.83
N PRO A 102 21.28 -16.58 -1.65
CA PRO A 102 21.47 -17.51 -2.76
C PRO A 102 21.57 -18.96 -2.28
N SER A 103 20.94 -19.89 -3.01
CA SER A 103 21.08 -21.33 -2.75
C SER A 103 22.23 -21.94 -3.55
N ASP A 104 22.65 -21.31 -4.64
CA ASP A 104 23.75 -21.77 -5.49
C ASP A 104 24.44 -20.63 -6.26
N ALA A 105 25.39 -20.95 -7.13
CA ALA A 105 26.18 -19.99 -7.88
C ALA A 105 25.41 -19.30 -9.02
N SER A 106 24.18 -19.70 -9.35
CA SER A 106 23.32 -19.06 -10.36
C SER A 106 22.67 -17.79 -9.85
N VAL A 107 22.72 -17.54 -8.54
CA VAL A 107 22.15 -16.40 -7.85
C VAL A 107 23.21 -15.63 -7.09
N GLN A 108 23.08 -14.33 -7.02
CA GLN A 108 23.91 -13.44 -6.19
C GLN A 108 23.05 -12.55 -5.32
N SER A 109 23.59 -12.21 -4.12
CA SER A 109 22.99 -11.24 -3.21
C SER A 109 23.65 -9.88 -3.39
N TRP A 110 22.85 -8.83 -3.55
CA TRP A 110 23.30 -7.43 -3.55
C TRP A 110 23.26 -6.80 -2.17
N ASN A 111 22.26 -7.19 -1.42
CA ASN A 111 22.04 -6.79 -0.02
C ASN A 111 21.11 -7.85 0.64
N PRO A 112 20.87 -7.79 1.95
CA PRO A 112 20.03 -8.78 2.63
C PRO A 112 18.60 -8.92 2.07
N ASN A 113 18.13 -7.90 1.36
CA ASN A 113 16.75 -7.80 0.87
C ASN A 113 16.62 -7.98 -0.65
N GLU A 114 17.73 -8.18 -1.37
CA GLU A 114 17.70 -8.20 -2.84
C GLU A 114 18.70 -9.18 -3.43
N VAL A 115 18.20 -10.04 -4.30
CA VAL A 115 18.98 -11.03 -5.05
C VAL A 115 18.66 -10.95 -6.54
N SER A 116 19.60 -11.36 -7.38
CA SER A 116 19.41 -11.53 -8.82
C SER A 116 20.25 -12.67 -9.36
N HIS A 117 20.04 -13.04 -10.61
CA HIS A 117 20.86 -14.02 -11.30
C HIS A 117 22.32 -13.56 -11.45
N THR A 118 23.21 -14.53 -11.61
CA THR A 118 24.60 -14.32 -12.04
C THR A 118 24.74 -14.52 -13.54
N ASP A 119 25.95 -14.31 -14.08
CA ASP A 119 26.28 -14.65 -15.46
C ASP A 119 26.00 -16.14 -15.77
N ALA A 120 26.36 -17.04 -14.84
CA ALA A 120 26.04 -18.46 -14.96
C ALA A 120 24.54 -18.77 -14.78
N GLY A 121 23.79 -17.86 -14.17
CA GLY A 121 22.37 -18.01 -13.92
C GLY A 121 21.48 -17.50 -15.05
N ASN A 122 22.00 -16.86 -16.08
CA ASN A 122 21.20 -16.34 -17.20
C ASN A 122 20.86 -17.42 -18.27
N ASP A 123 21.48 -18.61 -18.20
CA ASP A 123 21.28 -19.73 -19.12
C ASP A 123 20.03 -20.57 -18.74
N GLN A 124 19.25 -20.12 -17.77
CA GLN A 124 18.09 -20.85 -17.25
C GLN A 124 16.90 -19.93 -17.03
N THR A 125 15.72 -20.54 -16.82
CA THR A 125 14.44 -19.82 -16.58
C THR A 125 13.88 -20.05 -15.17
N SER A 126 14.67 -20.70 -14.29
CA SER A 126 14.28 -20.96 -12.91
C SER A 126 15.47 -20.94 -11.97
N TRP A 127 15.27 -20.48 -10.76
CA TRP A 127 16.29 -20.30 -9.71
C TRP A 127 15.70 -20.66 -8.36
N THR A 128 16.58 -21.02 -7.42
CA THR A 128 16.20 -21.30 -6.05
C THR A 128 16.93 -20.34 -5.11
N VAL A 129 16.21 -19.81 -4.12
CA VAL A 129 16.75 -18.95 -3.07
C VAL A 129 16.19 -19.36 -1.71
N GLU A 130 16.85 -18.96 -0.65
CA GLU A 130 16.34 -19.13 0.72
C GLU A 130 15.94 -17.77 1.28
N TRP A 131 14.73 -17.70 1.86
CA TRP A 131 14.28 -16.54 2.60
C TRP A 131 14.15 -16.88 4.09
N THR A 132 14.91 -16.17 4.92
CA THR A 132 14.76 -16.21 6.38
C THR A 132 13.76 -15.15 6.77
N ALA A 133 12.64 -15.56 7.33
CA ALA A 133 11.58 -14.66 7.77
C ALA A 133 12.06 -13.77 8.94
N PRO A 134 11.57 -12.53 9.05
CA PRO A 134 11.92 -11.65 10.15
C PRO A 134 11.31 -12.13 11.47
N ALA A 135 11.85 -11.61 12.58
CA ALA A 135 11.33 -11.87 13.93
C ALA A 135 10.40 -10.74 14.41
N ASN A 136 9.62 -10.17 13.51
CA ASN A 136 8.68 -9.07 13.78
C ASN A 136 7.33 -9.29 13.11
N ASP A 137 6.33 -8.52 13.53
CA ASP A 137 4.93 -8.68 13.15
C ASP A 137 4.56 -7.77 11.95
N ARG A 138 5.23 -7.94 10.82
CA ARG A 138 4.97 -7.16 9.62
C ARG A 138 4.51 -8.05 8.47
N ASN A 139 3.55 -7.57 7.70
CA ASN A 139 3.28 -8.19 6.40
C ASN A 139 4.46 -7.94 5.48
N ILE A 140 4.87 -8.99 4.78
CA ILE A 140 6.05 -8.98 3.93
C ILE A 140 5.62 -8.89 2.48
N GLU A 141 6.17 -7.94 1.76
CA GLU A 141 5.98 -7.81 0.32
C GLU A 141 7.20 -8.35 -0.42
N PHE A 142 6.95 -9.20 -1.40
CA PHE A 142 7.92 -9.68 -2.38
C PHE A 142 7.62 -9.04 -3.73
N ILE A 143 8.64 -8.51 -4.38
CA ILE A 143 8.54 -7.98 -5.74
C ILE A 143 9.55 -8.73 -6.60
N LEU A 144 9.02 -9.49 -7.53
CA LEU A 144 9.79 -10.26 -8.51
C LEU A 144 9.66 -9.61 -9.88
N HIS A 145 10.78 -9.35 -10.51
CA HIS A 145 10.88 -9.03 -11.94
C HIS A 145 11.57 -10.18 -12.64
N THR A 146 11.03 -10.63 -13.74
CA THR A 146 11.65 -11.63 -14.63
C THR A 146 11.69 -11.11 -16.05
N ASN A 147 12.75 -11.40 -16.74
CA ASN A 147 12.88 -11.09 -18.16
C ASN A 147 13.22 -12.35 -18.97
N SER A 148 12.62 -12.44 -20.13
CA SER A 148 12.91 -13.44 -21.16
C SER A 148 13.66 -12.78 -22.31
N VAL A 149 14.77 -13.35 -22.73
CA VAL A 149 15.65 -12.78 -23.74
C VAL A 149 15.72 -13.67 -25.00
N ASN A 150 15.95 -13.05 -26.14
CA ASN A 150 15.98 -13.72 -27.45
C ASN A 150 17.39 -14.06 -27.97
N GLY A 151 18.42 -13.88 -27.13
CA GLY A 151 19.80 -14.22 -27.45
C GLY A 151 20.50 -13.27 -28.41
N ASN A 152 19.94 -12.11 -28.74
CA ASN A 152 20.54 -11.18 -29.71
C ASN A 152 21.60 -10.23 -29.07
N ALA A 153 22.03 -10.51 -27.84
CA ALA A 153 23.08 -9.76 -27.15
C ALA A 153 24.34 -9.64 -28.04
N GLY A 154 24.76 -8.39 -28.32
CA GLY A 154 25.90 -8.12 -29.21
C GLY A 154 25.54 -7.95 -30.68
N SER A 155 24.28 -8.00 -31.09
CA SER A 155 23.84 -7.61 -32.42
C SER A 155 23.95 -6.11 -32.63
N SER A 156 24.08 -5.69 -33.90
CA SER A 156 24.12 -4.25 -34.27
C SER A 156 22.82 -3.49 -33.97
N GLU A 157 21.76 -4.18 -33.57
CA GLU A 157 20.42 -3.64 -33.26
C GLU A 157 20.21 -3.29 -31.78
N GLY A 158 21.22 -3.52 -30.94
CA GLY A 158 21.13 -3.33 -29.48
C GLY A 158 20.64 -4.58 -28.78
N GLY A 159 21.46 -5.10 -27.88
CA GLY A 159 21.35 -6.42 -27.25
C GLY A 159 20.06 -6.71 -26.44
N THR A 160 19.11 -5.79 -26.37
CA THR A 160 17.82 -5.96 -25.66
C THR A 160 16.60 -5.79 -26.56
N SER A 161 16.80 -5.63 -27.87
CA SER A 161 15.70 -5.48 -28.83
C SER A 161 14.91 -6.79 -28.96
N GLY A 162 13.63 -6.74 -28.66
CA GLY A 162 12.73 -7.90 -28.70
C GLY A 162 12.75 -8.77 -27.44
N ASP A 163 13.48 -8.39 -26.41
CA ASP A 163 13.35 -8.96 -25.07
C ASP A 163 12.05 -8.48 -24.40
N GLU A 164 11.55 -9.26 -23.48
CA GLU A 164 10.32 -8.97 -22.76
C GLU A 164 10.49 -9.25 -21.26
N TRP A 165 9.75 -8.53 -20.44
CA TRP A 165 9.79 -8.71 -18.99
C TRP A 165 8.43 -8.48 -18.35
N ASN A 166 8.25 -9.01 -17.14
CA ASN A 166 7.06 -8.76 -16.35
C ASN A 166 7.36 -8.74 -14.85
N ARG A 167 6.38 -8.35 -14.06
CA ARG A 167 6.45 -8.17 -12.61
C ARG A 167 5.38 -9.01 -11.90
N LEU A 168 5.76 -9.59 -10.76
CA LEU A 168 4.86 -10.22 -9.80
C LEU A 168 5.06 -9.57 -8.43
N SER A 169 3.96 -9.21 -7.74
CA SER A 169 3.99 -8.78 -6.34
C SER A 169 3.16 -9.76 -5.52
N VAL A 170 3.76 -10.28 -4.43
CA VAL A 170 3.12 -11.22 -3.50
C VAL A 170 3.27 -10.69 -2.09
N GLN A 171 2.21 -10.83 -1.29
CA GLN A 171 2.25 -10.50 0.14
C GLN A 171 2.13 -11.75 0.98
N VAL A 172 2.94 -11.84 2.03
CA VAL A 172 2.91 -12.89 3.04
C VAL A 172 2.50 -12.26 4.36
N SER A 173 1.53 -12.86 5.02
CA SER A 173 0.98 -12.33 6.27
C SER A 173 1.89 -12.58 7.46
N SER A 174 1.87 -11.65 8.40
CA SER A 174 2.51 -11.79 9.70
C SER A 174 1.89 -12.92 10.52
N PRO A 175 2.68 -13.62 11.38
CA PRO A 175 2.17 -14.65 12.30
C PRO A 175 1.31 -14.09 13.43
N ILE A 176 1.20 -12.77 13.59
CA ILE A 176 0.20 -12.26 14.51
C ILE A 176 -1.14 -12.84 14.06
N VAL A 177 -1.63 -13.76 14.88
CA VAL A 177 -3.06 -13.99 14.99
C VAL A 177 -3.64 -12.59 15.11
N VAL A 178 -4.34 -12.15 14.07
CA VAL A 178 -5.22 -10.99 14.16
C VAL A 178 -6.01 -11.26 15.42
N LEU A 179 -5.62 -10.68 16.55
CA LEU A 179 -6.55 -10.40 17.61
C LEU A 179 -7.63 -9.67 16.85
N GLU A 180 -8.73 -10.37 16.59
CA GLU A 180 -9.88 -9.93 15.78
C GLU A 180 -10.02 -8.45 16.10
N GLN A 181 -9.52 -7.61 15.18
CA GLN A 181 -9.41 -6.16 15.43
C GLN A 181 -10.81 -5.79 15.75
N ALA A 182 -11.07 -5.45 17.02
CA ALA A 182 -12.42 -5.23 17.52
C ALA A 182 -13.05 -4.31 16.51
N ASN A 183 -14.00 -4.85 15.74
CA ASN A 183 -14.56 -4.18 14.58
C ASN A 183 -14.79 -2.73 14.98
N PRO A 184 -14.15 -1.72 14.37
CA PRO A 184 -14.22 -0.33 14.84
C PRO A 184 -15.65 0.17 14.93
N TYR A 185 -16.57 -0.46 14.20
CA TYR A 185 -18.00 -0.25 14.38
C TYR A 185 -18.47 -0.72 15.76
N THR A 186 -17.92 -1.82 16.30
CA THR A 186 -18.25 -2.30 17.64
C THR A 186 -17.73 -1.31 18.68
N VAL A 187 -16.54 -0.79 18.53
CA VAL A 187 -15.97 0.23 19.43
C VAL A 187 -16.77 1.53 19.32
N LEU A 188 -17.04 1.99 18.10
CA LEU A 188 -17.82 3.22 17.90
C LEU A 188 -19.25 3.08 18.41
N THR A 189 -19.95 1.98 18.10
CA THR A 189 -21.31 1.72 18.60
C THR A 189 -21.33 1.59 20.11
N THR A 190 -20.33 0.94 20.72
CA THR A 190 -20.20 0.85 22.17
C THR A 190 -20.00 2.24 22.80
N LEU A 191 -19.13 3.08 22.23
CA LEU A 191 -18.91 4.45 22.70
C LEU A 191 -20.18 5.31 22.56
N ILE A 192 -20.91 5.19 21.46
CA ILE A 192 -22.18 5.89 21.24
C ILE A 192 -23.23 5.43 22.29
N VAL A 193 -23.36 4.12 22.47
CA VAL A 193 -24.28 3.56 23.46
C VAL A 193 -23.93 3.99 24.89
N VAL A 194 -22.64 3.93 25.25
CA VAL A 194 -22.16 4.36 26.58
C VAL A 194 -22.41 5.86 26.79
N SER A 195 -22.10 6.71 25.81
CA SER A 195 -22.34 8.15 25.91
C SER A 195 -23.85 8.48 26.01
N PHE A 196 -24.68 7.74 25.27
CA PHE A 196 -26.13 7.90 25.35
C PHE A 196 -26.67 7.45 26.72
N VAL A 197 -26.20 6.33 27.25
CA VAL A 197 -26.54 5.86 28.61
C VAL A 197 -26.10 6.86 29.66
N LEU A 198 -24.88 7.40 29.58
CA LEU A 198 -24.40 8.43 30.50
C LEU A 198 -25.24 9.70 30.43
N LEU A 199 -25.64 10.14 29.24
CA LEU A 199 -26.53 11.28 29.07
C LEU A 199 -27.88 11.03 29.74
N LEU A 200 -28.48 9.85 29.55
CA LEU A 200 -29.73 9.47 30.23
C LEU A 200 -29.57 9.44 31.74
N LEU A 201 -28.45 8.91 32.26
CA LEU A 201 -28.18 8.90 33.70
C LEU A 201 -28.04 10.32 34.27
N VAL A 202 -27.38 11.22 33.55
CA VAL A 202 -27.27 12.62 33.94
C VAL A 202 -28.62 13.31 33.92
N LEU A 203 -29.43 13.10 32.89
CA LEU A 203 -30.78 13.66 32.81
C LEU A 203 -31.69 13.11 33.91
N THR A 204 -31.65 11.82 34.21
CA THR A 204 -32.39 11.20 35.30
C THR A 204 -31.93 11.71 36.67
N PHE A 205 -30.60 11.93 36.84
CA PHE A 205 -30.06 12.49 38.08
C PHE A 205 -30.48 13.96 38.27
N ILE A 206 -30.45 14.78 37.23
CA ILE A 206 -30.95 16.16 37.28
C ILE A 206 -32.46 16.19 37.59
N PHE A 207 -33.24 15.29 36.97
CA PHE A 207 -34.66 15.16 37.24
C PHE A 207 -34.91 14.77 38.70
N TYR A 208 -34.15 13.78 39.22
CA TYR A 208 -34.25 13.33 40.62
C TYR A 208 -33.89 14.44 41.60
N GLN A 209 -32.84 15.20 41.34
CA GLN A 209 -32.46 16.36 42.19
C GLN A 209 -33.55 17.44 42.26
N ASN A 210 -34.23 17.68 41.15
CA ASN A 210 -35.30 18.67 41.08
C ASN A 210 -36.67 18.16 41.59
N ASN A 211 -36.82 16.84 41.79
CA ASN A 211 -38.05 16.20 42.24
C ASN A 211 -37.74 15.09 43.28
N PRO A 212 -37.27 15.46 44.50
CA PRO A 212 -36.72 14.48 45.44
C PRO A 212 -37.76 13.54 46.07
N GLU A 213 -39.09 13.79 45.93
CA GLU A 213 -40.10 13.05 46.65
C GLU A 213 -40.54 11.72 46.02
N SER A 214 -40.28 11.49 44.73
CA SER A 214 -40.40 10.17 44.11
C SER A 214 -39.92 10.18 42.65
N PHE A 215 -39.04 9.26 42.25
CA PHE A 215 -38.87 8.93 40.85
C PHE A 215 -40.09 8.11 40.41
N ASP A 216 -41.14 8.81 40.00
CA ASP A 216 -42.34 8.20 39.48
C ASP A 216 -42.26 8.17 37.95
N TRP A 217 -42.25 6.96 37.39
CA TRP A 217 -42.23 6.73 35.95
C TRP A 217 -43.47 7.36 35.27
N GLU A 218 -44.59 7.44 35.97
CA GLU A 218 -45.80 8.09 35.45
C GLU A 218 -45.64 9.58 35.22
N HIS A 219 -44.70 10.24 35.92
CA HIS A 219 -44.38 11.65 35.71
C HIS A 219 -43.21 11.86 34.72
N PHE A 220 -42.26 10.93 34.68
CA PHE A 220 -41.10 11.05 33.83
C PHE A 220 -41.40 10.87 32.32
N ALA A 221 -42.22 9.87 31.97
CA ALA A 221 -42.57 9.61 30.57
C ALA A 221 -43.37 10.77 29.93
N PRO A 222 -44.38 11.38 30.57
CA PRO A 222 -45.06 12.58 30.07
C PRO A 222 -44.12 13.79 29.98
N TRP A 223 -43.16 13.93 30.90
CA TRP A 223 -42.18 15.02 30.88
C TRP A 223 -41.30 14.91 29.64
N ILE A 224 -40.71 13.75 29.31
CA ILE A 224 -39.96 13.53 28.08
C ILE A 224 -40.86 13.76 26.84
N ALA A 225 -42.05 13.17 26.84
CA ALA A 225 -42.98 13.37 25.73
C ALA A 225 -43.31 14.85 25.52
N GLY A 226 -43.47 15.60 26.62
CA GLY A 226 -43.70 17.04 26.60
C GLY A 226 -42.51 17.85 26.01
N TRP A 227 -41.28 17.34 26.11
CA TRP A 227 -40.12 17.93 25.42
C TRP A 227 -40.08 17.57 23.94
N LEU A 228 -40.34 16.32 23.59
CA LEU A 228 -40.25 15.82 22.21
C LEU A 228 -41.39 16.31 21.30
N THR A 229 -42.57 16.57 21.91
CA THR A 229 -43.76 17.03 21.15
C THR A 229 -44.09 18.52 21.37
N THR A 230 -43.15 19.28 21.95
CA THR A 230 -43.36 20.69 22.27
C THR A 230 -43.40 21.56 21.02
N THR A 231 -44.28 22.54 21.01
CA THR A 231 -44.29 23.65 20.02
C THR A 231 -43.69 24.93 20.60
N ASP A 232 -43.21 24.92 21.85
CA ASP A 232 -42.54 26.06 22.47
C ASP A 232 -41.15 26.24 21.84
N HIS A 233 -40.96 27.39 21.21
CA HIS A 233 -39.69 27.73 20.50
C HIS A 233 -38.46 27.68 21.41
N LYS A 234 -38.58 28.00 22.72
CA LYS A 234 -37.47 27.92 23.67
C LYS A 234 -37.04 26.47 23.90
N ARG A 235 -38.00 25.56 24.12
CA ARG A 235 -37.74 24.14 24.31
C ARG A 235 -37.20 23.51 23.02
N VAL A 236 -37.80 23.82 21.87
CA VAL A 236 -37.32 23.36 20.56
C VAL A 236 -35.90 23.84 20.32
N GLY A 237 -35.57 25.11 20.56
CA GLY A 237 -34.23 25.65 20.44
C GLY A 237 -33.21 24.97 21.38
N THR A 238 -33.61 24.64 22.60
CA THR A 238 -32.80 23.86 23.55
C THR A 238 -32.50 22.46 23.04
N LEU A 239 -33.50 21.77 22.46
CA LEU A 239 -33.33 20.44 21.87
C LEU A 239 -32.37 20.46 20.68
N TYR A 240 -32.49 21.44 19.79
CA TYR A 240 -31.53 21.62 18.68
C TYR A 240 -30.11 21.87 19.19
N PHE A 241 -29.95 22.69 20.19
CA PHE A 241 -28.66 23.00 20.80
C PHE A 241 -28.03 21.74 21.42
N LEU A 242 -28.82 20.96 22.20
CA LEU A 242 -28.36 19.69 22.78
C LEU A 242 -28.00 18.65 21.70
N ALA A 243 -28.82 18.54 20.66
CA ALA A 243 -28.56 17.64 19.55
C ALA A 243 -27.27 18.05 18.79
N GLY A 244 -27.08 19.36 18.52
CA GLY A 244 -25.85 19.87 17.89
C GLY A 244 -24.62 19.55 18.71
N PHE A 245 -24.64 19.74 20.04
CA PHE A 245 -23.54 19.36 20.95
C PHE A 245 -23.26 17.86 20.93
N PHE A 246 -24.31 17.05 20.90
CA PHE A 246 -24.17 15.59 20.84
C PHE A 246 -23.46 15.16 19.55
N PHE A 247 -23.89 15.65 18.40
CA PHE A 247 -23.27 15.34 17.11
C PHE A 247 -21.88 15.95 16.96
N LEU A 248 -21.63 17.12 17.53
CA LEU A 248 -20.29 17.71 17.63
C LEU A 248 -19.33 16.80 18.40
N GLY A 249 -19.80 16.20 19.51
CA GLY A 249 -19.03 15.23 20.28
C GLY A 249 -18.68 13.98 19.46
N ILE A 250 -19.65 13.41 18.75
CA ILE A 250 -19.46 12.24 17.89
C ILE A 250 -18.48 12.59 16.75
N GLY A 251 -18.68 13.70 16.06
CA GLY A 251 -17.79 14.16 15.02
C GLY A 251 -16.38 14.41 15.52
N GLY A 252 -16.22 14.97 16.73
CA GLY A 252 -14.93 15.15 17.39
C GLY A 252 -14.20 13.83 17.67
N ILE A 253 -14.90 12.81 18.13
CA ILE A 253 -14.32 11.46 18.31
C ILE A 253 -13.83 10.90 16.98
N MET A 254 -14.63 10.98 15.92
CA MET A 254 -14.22 10.55 14.58
C MET A 254 -12.95 11.30 14.09
N ALA A 255 -12.86 12.60 14.33
CA ALA A 255 -11.68 13.38 14.00
C ALA A 255 -10.42 12.91 14.75
N ILE A 256 -10.57 12.53 16.03
CA ILE A 256 -9.48 11.97 16.83
C ILE A 256 -9.00 10.64 16.24
N LEU A 257 -9.92 9.73 15.85
CA LEU A 257 -9.58 8.44 15.25
C LEU A 257 -8.84 8.62 13.93
N ILE A 258 -9.29 9.54 13.06
CA ILE A 258 -8.59 9.92 11.82
C ILE A 258 -7.19 10.45 12.13
N ARG A 259 -7.05 11.30 13.16
CA ARG A 259 -5.74 11.84 13.55
C ARG A 259 -4.79 10.77 14.11
N ILE A 260 -5.31 9.78 14.86
CA ILE A 260 -4.49 8.65 15.34
C ILE A 260 -3.95 7.85 14.15
N GLN A 261 -4.78 7.59 13.13
CA GLN A 261 -4.33 6.92 11.90
C GLN A 261 -3.20 7.69 11.19
N LEU A 262 -3.27 9.00 11.16
CA LEU A 262 -2.30 9.86 10.47
C LEU A 262 -1.10 10.27 11.34
N MET A 263 -0.98 9.78 12.58
CA MET A 263 0.06 10.20 13.53
C MET A 263 1.46 9.75 13.10
N VAL A 264 1.58 8.57 12.50
CA VAL A 264 2.84 8.02 12.00
C VAL A 264 2.65 7.45 10.59
N PRO A 265 3.65 7.56 9.70
CA PRO A 265 3.61 6.93 8.39
C PRO A 265 3.47 5.41 8.52
N GLY A 266 2.60 4.80 7.70
CA GLY A 266 2.37 3.35 7.71
C GLY A 266 1.63 2.82 8.95
N ASN A 267 0.88 3.67 9.64
CA ASN A 267 0.06 3.24 10.79
C ASN A 267 -1.13 2.40 10.32
N ASP A 268 -1.28 1.20 10.89
CA ASP A 268 -2.33 0.22 10.56
C ASP A 268 -3.50 0.24 11.56
N PHE A 269 -3.72 1.36 12.28
CA PHE A 269 -4.81 1.50 13.24
C PHE A 269 -6.20 1.38 12.60
N LEU A 270 -6.38 1.93 11.39
CA LEU A 270 -7.58 1.80 10.56
C LEU A 270 -7.20 1.20 9.21
N THR A 271 -8.01 0.28 8.68
CA THR A 271 -7.89 -0.14 7.29
C THR A 271 -8.25 1.03 6.35
N GLN A 272 -7.86 0.96 5.09
CA GLN A 272 -8.15 2.00 4.09
C GLN A 272 -9.66 2.26 3.96
N ASP A 273 -10.47 1.20 3.96
CA ASP A 273 -11.94 1.33 3.88
C ASP A 273 -12.52 1.97 5.13
N GLN A 274 -12.04 1.60 6.32
CA GLN A 274 -12.46 2.19 7.58
C GLN A 274 -12.08 3.68 7.66
N TYR A 275 -10.87 4.04 7.24
CA TYR A 275 -10.45 5.43 7.18
C TYR A 275 -11.38 6.26 6.28
N ASN A 276 -11.68 5.77 5.08
CA ASN A 276 -12.58 6.44 4.15
C ASN A 276 -13.99 6.61 4.72
N GLN A 277 -14.50 5.60 5.43
CA GLN A 277 -15.80 5.66 6.09
C GLN A 277 -15.81 6.69 7.23
N PHE A 278 -14.81 6.67 8.13
CA PHE A 278 -14.71 7.66 9.22
C PHE A 278 -14.57 9.08 8.67
N PHE A 279 -13.79 9.27 7.61
CA PHE A 279 -13.62 10.56 6.96
C PHE A 279 -14.97 11.09 6.41
N THR A 280 -15.70 10.24 5.70
CA THR A 280 -17.01 10.60 5.12
C THR A 280 -18.05 10.87 6.22
N LEU A 281 -18.12 10.00 7.24
CA LEU A 281 -19.06 10.15 8.37
C LEU A 281 -18.73 11.39 9.18
N HIS A 282 -17.45 11.67 9.45
CA HIS A 282 -17.04 12.89 10.14
C HIS A 282 -17.51 14.14 9.37
N GLY A 283 -17.20 14.23 8.07
CA GLY A 283 -17.60 15.35 7.24
C GLY A 283 -19.12 15.54 7.20
N THR A 284 -19.87 14.47 7.00
CA THR A 284 -21.35 14.50 6.99
C THR A 284 -21.93 14.95 8.34
N THR A 285 -21.42 14.38 9.44
CA THR A 285 -21.89 14.70 10.78
C THR A 285 -21.64 16.17 11.12
N MET A 286 -20.44 16.70 10.81
CA MET A 286 -20.07 18.07 11.10
C MET A 286 -20.84 19.11 10.26
N ILE A 287 -21.18 18.77 9.02
CA ILE A 287 -21.88 19.72 8.12
C ILE A 287 -23.39 19.72 8.34
N PHE A 288 -24.00 18.55 8.56
CA PHE A 288 -25.46 18.43 8.53
C PHE A 288 -26.10 18.24 9.91
N LEU A 289 -25.34 17.78 10.93
CA LEU A 289 -25.89 17.39 12.23
C LEU A 289 -25.32 18.20 13.39
N ALA A 290 -24.11 18.74 13.30
CA ALA A 290 -23.51 19.63 14.29
C ALA A 290 -23.55 21.09 13.82
#